data_a39e7e8d773958c31bde7c9ca34053d3
#
_entry.id   a39e7e8d773958c31bde7c9ca34053d3
#
_cell.length_a   1.000
_cell.length_b   1.000
_cell.length_c   1.000
_cell.angle_alpha   90.00
_cell.angle_beta   90.00
_cell.angle_gamma   90.00
#
_symmetry.space_group_name_H-M   'P 1'
#
loop_
_entity.id
_entity.type
_entity.pdbx_description
1 polymer ?
#
loop_
_entity_poly.entity_id
_entity_poly.type
_entity_poly.pdbx_seq_one_letter_code
_entity_poly.pdbx_strand_id
1 'polypeptide(L)'
;MHLLLVEDERKVASFIARSLREKAYTVDVVETGEKALELAPRVTYDAILLDIRLPTITGIQVCRELRELRVETPILFLTARSLVEQRVEGLDAGADDYLTKPFALAELHARIRALTRRGTGKGAATLHCGDLELDRHRRVVRRDGHEIPLTPKEFSLLELLMLRAPDPVTRMEIIEHVWSYGFDTETNLVDVYINHLRQKLELGQQAKFIHTVRGVGYRLRPAE
;
A
#
# COMPACT_ATOMS: atom_id res chain seq x y z
N MET A 1 -3.27 1.56 -0.04
CA MET A 1 -2.22 0.77 0.65
C MET A 1 -1.24 0.24 -0.38
N HIS A 2 0.05 0.51 -0.17
CA HIS A 2 1.14 0.14 -1.04
C HIS A 2 1.94 -0.99 -0.41
N LEU A 3 2.09 -2.11 -1.09
CA LEU A 3 2.73 -3.32 -0.58
C LEU A 3 3.98 -3.64 -1.41
N LEU A 4 5.03 -4.13 -0.76
CA LEU A 4 6.17 -4.75 -1.41
C LEU A 4 6.04 -6.28 -1.28
N LEU A 5 6.07 -6.99 -2.40
CA LEU A 5 6.09 -8.45 -2.45
C LEU A 5 7.47 -8.90 -2.93
N VAL A 6 8.16 -9.67 -2.09
CA VAL A 6 9.48 -10.24 -2.36
C VAL A 6 9.34 -11.75 -2.50
N GLU A 7 9.36 -12.24 -3.72
CA GLU A 7 9.10 -13.64 -4.07
C GLU A 7 9.84 -13.98 -5.37
N ASP A 8 10.70 -14.97 -5.37
CA ASP A 8 11.52 -15.37 -6.52
C ASP A 8 10.75 -16.27 -7.51
N GLU A 9 9.74 -16.99 -7.04
CA GLU A 9 8.91 -17.82 -7.91
C GLU A 9 7.87 -16.98 -8.64
N ARG A 10 8.12 -16.62 -9.90
CA ARG A 10 7.27 -15.74 -10.73
C ARG A 10 5.79 -16.13 -10.76
N LYS A 11 5.48 -17.43 -10.75
CA LYS A 11 4.09 -17.92 -10.76
C LYS A 11 3.39 -17.58 -9.45
N VAL A 12 4.07 -17.81 -8.32
CA VAL A 12 3.57 -17.49 -6.97
C VAL A 12 3.44 -15.98 -6.82
N ALA A 13 4.47 -15.23 -7.17
CA ALA A 13 4.46 -13.78 -7.15
C ALA A 13 3.29 -13.19 -7.95
N SER A 14 3.09 -13.65 -9.20
CA SER A 14 2.00 -13.20 -10.06
C SER A 14 0.62 -13.52 -9.48
N PHE A 15 0.46 -14.72 -8.91
CA PHE A 15 -0.80 -15.14 -8.28
C PHE A 15 -1.14 -14.27 -7.06
N ILE A 16 -0.17 -14.05 -6.17
CA ILE A 16 -0.34 -13.21 -4.98
C ILE A 16 -0.62 -11.76 -5.39
N ALA A 17 0.23 -11.19 -6.25
CA ALA A 17 0.10 -9.80 -6.69
C ALA A 17 -1.24 -9.52 -7.38
N ARG A 18 -1.72 -10.44 -8.22
CA ARG A 18 -3.03 -10.34 -8.86
C ARG A 18 -4.15 -10.28 -7.83
N SER A 19 -4.17 -11.21 -6.87
CA SER A 19 -5.18 -11.24 -5.81
C SER A 19 -5.17 -9.96 -4.95
N LEU A 20 -4.00 -9.43 -4.65
CA LEU A 20 -3.86 -8.19 -3.90
C LEU A 20 -4.37 -6.99 -4.71
N ARG A 21 -4.03 -6.91 -6.00
CA ARG A 21 -4.50 -5.85 -6.89
C ARG A 21 -6.02 -5.88 -7.11
N GLU A 22 -6.64 -7.07 -7.14
CA GLU A 22 -8.10 -7.22 -7.15
C GLU A 22 -8.77 -6.65 -5.90
N LYS A 23 -8.05 -6.61 -4.77
CA LYS A 23 -8.48 -5.97 -3.51
C LYS A 23 -7.98 -4.52 -3.39
N ALA A 24 -7.58 -3.91 -4.51
CA ALA A 24 -7.19 -2.51 -4.58
C ALA A 24 -5.90 -2.16 -3.82
N TYR A 25 -5.02 -3.13 -3.55
CA TYR A 25 -3.65 -2.81 -3.12
C TYR A 25 -2.80 -2.41 -4.33
N THR A 26 -1.92 -1.45 -4.15
CA THR A 26 -0.79 -1.22 -5.05
C THR A 26 0.31 -2.20 -4.63
N VAL A 27 0.91 -2.92 -5.58
CA VAL A 27 1.88 -3.98 -5.25
C VAL A 27 3.08 -3.86 -6.17
N ASP A 28 4.23 -3.56 -5.58
CA ASP A 28 5.53 -3.73 -6.21
C ASP A 28 5.99 -5.16 -5.98
N VAL A 29 6.53 -5.77 -7.02
CA VAL A 29 7.02 -7.15 -6.98
C VAL A 29 8.49 -7.15 -7.30
N VAL A 30 9.29 -7.77 -6.43
CA VAL A 30 10.73 -7.99 -6.64
C VAL A 30 11.07 -9.46 -6.43
N GLU A 31 12.04 -9.94 -7.20
CA GLU A 31 12.42 -11.35 -7.22
C GLU A 31 13.60 -11.66 -6.28
N THR A 32 14.26 -10.63 -5.70
CA THR A 32 15.46 -10.81 -4.87
C THR A 32 15.44 -9.94 -3.62
N GLY A 33 16.17 -10.42 -2.59
CA GLY A 33 16.32 -9.69 -1.34
C GLY A 33 17.05 -8.37 -1.49
N GLU A 34 18.08 -8.32 -2.36
CA GLU A 34 18.87 -7.10 -2.62
C GLU A 34 17.98 -5.99 -3.20
N LYS A 35 17.05 -6.37 -4.09
CA LYS A 35 16.12 -5.38 -4.64
C LYS A 35 15.14 -4.87 -3.59
N ALA A 36 14.75 -5.72 -2.65
CA ALA A 36 13.91 -5.30 -1.52
C ALA A 36 14.69 -4.32 -0.60
N LEU A 37 15.96 -4.58 -0.32
CA LEU A 37 16.83 -3.68 0.45
C LEU A 37 17.07 -2.33 -0.24
N GLU A 38 17.09 -2.30 -1.57
CA GLU A 38 17.19 -1.06 -2.33
C GLU A 38 15.91 -0.22 -2.26
N LEU A 39 14.74 -0.86 -2.38
CA LEU A 39 13.46 -0.17 -2.52
C LEU A 39 12.83 0.23 -1.17
N ALA A 40 12.84 -0.69 -0.19
CA ALA A 40 12.12 -0.47 1.06
C ALA A 40 12.53 0.77 1.86
N PRO A 41 13.80 1.23 1.84
CA PRO A 41 14.18 2.49 2.48
C PRO A 41 13.77 3.75 1.71
N ARG A 42 13.51 3.62 0.39
CA ARG A 42 13.22 4.76 -0.51
C ARG A 42 11.74 4.96 -0.76
N VAL A 43 10.96 3.89 -0.68
CA VAL A 43 9.52 3.90 -0.96
C VAL A 43 8.77 3.59 0.32
N THR A 44 7.75 4.39 0.61
CA THR A 44 6.88 4.12 1.77
C THR A 44 5.91 3.00 1.46
N TYR A 45 6.12 1.84 2.07
CA TYR A 45 5.20 0.71 2.01
C TYR A 45 4.38 0.58 3.28
N ASP A 46 3.13 0.16 3.15
CA ASP A 46 2.24 -0.15 4.30
C ASP A 46 2.55 -1.53 4.91
N ALA A 47 3.07 -2.47 4.10
CA ALA A 47 3.60 -3.76 4.56
C ALA A 47 4.53 -4.38 3.51
N ILE A 48 5.43 -5.25 3.97
CA ILE A 48 6.32 -6.07 3.13
C ILE A 48 5.92 -7.53 3.30
N LEU A 49 5.64 -8.20 2.18
CA LEU A 49 5.42 -9.65 2.10
C LEU A 49 6.73 -10.27 1.63
N LEU A 50 7.35 -11.08 2.44
CA LEU A 50 8.73 -11.52 2.24
C LEU A 50 8.84 -13.04 2.30
N ASP A 51 9.20 -13.67 1.17
CA ASP A 51 9.56 -15.09 1.23
C ASP A 51 10.86 -15.28 2.03
N ILE A 52 10.88 -16.30 2.85
CA ILE A 52 12.08 -16.67 3.60
C ILE A 52 13.14 -17.25 2.67
N ARG A 53 12.72 -18.01 1.65
CA ARG A 53 13.64 -18.66 0.72
C ARG A 53 13.82 -17.83 -0.53
N LEU A 54 14.85 -17.02 -0.55
CA LEU A 54 15.27 -16.25 -1.72
C LEU A 54 16.64 -16.77 -2.21
N PRO A 55 16.99 -16.55 -3.49
CA PRO A 55 18.12 -17.23 -4.12
C PRO A 55 19.50 -16.85 -3.59
N THR A 56 19.71 -15.60 -3.19
CA THR A 56 21.04 -15.06 -2.83
C THR A 56 21.19 -14.81 -1.34
N ILE A 57 20.29 -14.03 -0.77
CA ILE A 57 20.18 -13.75 0.66
C ILE A 57 18.84 -14.21 1.16
N THR A 58 18.79 -14.80 2.36
CA THR A 58 17.51 -15.27 2.92
C THR A 58 16.59 -14.11 3.30
N GLY A 59 15.28 -14.33 3.26
CA GLY A 59 14.32 -13.31 3.73
C GLY A 59 14.57 -12.92 5.20
N ILE A 60 15.10 -13.82 6.04
CA ILE A 60 15.47 -13.52 7.43
C ILE A 60 16.61 -12.50 7.46
N GLN A 61 17.63 -12.66 6.61
CA GLN A 61 18.72 -11.68 6.47
C GLN A 61 18.19 -10.34 5.98
N VAL A 62 17.34 -10.35 4.94
CA VAL A 62 16.68 -9.13 4.45
C VAL A 62 15.92 -8.41 5.58
N CYS A 63 15.17 -9.15 6.39
CA CYS A 63 14.43 -8.58 7.52
C CYS A 63 15.37 -7.89 8.53
N ARG A 64 16.46 -8.56 8.93
CA ARG A 64 17.47 -7.99 9.86
C ARG A 64 18.07 -6.70 9.30
N GLU A 65 18.53 -6.73 8.05
CA GLU A 65 19.13 -5.56 7.40
C GLU A 65 18.14 -4.40 7.27
N LEU A 66 16.87 -4.67 6.94
CA LEU A 66 15.83 -3.64 6.93
C LEU A 66 15.63 -3.01 8.31
N ARG A 67 15.66 -3.79 9.39
CA ARG A 67 15.57 -3.28 10.76
C ARG A 67 16.81 -2.47 11.17
N GLU A 68 18.00 -2.87 10.74
CA GLU A 68 19.24 -2.11 10.92
C GLU A 68 19.19 -0.76 10.19
N LEU A 69 18.58 -0.72 8.99
CA LEU A 69 18.29 0.50 8.23
C LEU A 69 17.13 1.32 8.81
N ARG A 70 16.56 0.92 9.96
CA ARG A 70 15.42 1.57 10.63
C ARG A 70 14.15 1.61 9.78
N VAL A 71 13.96 0.66 8.90
CA VAL A 71 12.71 0.46 8.19
C VAL A 71 11.72 -0.22 9.16
N GLU A 72 10.73 0.56 9.63
CA GLU A 72 9.71 0.11 10.59
C GLU A 72 8.47 -0.51 9.91
N THR A 73 8.47 -0.56 8.56
CA THR A 73 7.37 -1.14 7.79
C THR A 73 7.09 -2.58 8.26
N PRO A 74 5.83 -2.93 8.58
CA PRO A 74 5.48 -4.27 9.01
C PRO A 74 5.86 -5.34 7.98
N ILE A 75 6.46 -6.44 8.44
CA ILE A 75 6.92 -7.55 7.60
C ILE A 75 6.11 -8.81 7.90
N LEU A 76 5.49 -9.37 6.86
CA LEU A 76 4.84 -10.69 6.86
C LEU A 76 5.72 -11.69 6.13
N PHE A 77 6.25 -12.66 6.85
CA PHE A 77 6.95 -13.76 6.20
C PHE A 77 5.98 -14.71 5.48
N LEU A 78 6.33 -15.07 4.25
CA LEU A 78 5.76 -16.19 3.52
C LEU A 78 6.72 -17.37 3.60
N THR A 79 6.30 -18.51 4.14
CA THR A 79 7.21 -19.62 4.39
C THR A 79 6.60 -20.96 3.99
N ALA A 80 7.41 -21.84 3.38
CA ALA A 80 6.99 -23.21 3.04
C ALA A 80 7.07 -24.19 4.22
N ARG A 81 7.59 -23.78 5.40
CA ARG A 81 7.83 -24.69 6.52
C ARG A 81 7.18 -24.23 7.81
N SER A 82 6.54 -25.20 8.48
CA SER A 82 5.91 -25.09 9.78
C SER A 82 6.88 -25.29 10.96
N LEU A 83 8.20 -25.34 10.75
CA LEU A 83 9.16 -25.58 11.82
C LEU A 83 9.15 -24.42 12.81
N VAL A 84 8.88 -24.74 14.07
CA VAL A 84 8.79 -23.76 15.17
C VAL A 84 10.07 -22.93 15.27
N GLU A 85 11.23 -23.56 15.09
CA GLU A 85 12.55 -22.93 15.15
C GLU A 85 12.72 -21.77 14.13
N GLN A 86 12.29 -21.96 12.88
CA GLN A 86 12.39 -20.89 11.85
C GLN A 86 11.39 -19.77 12.08
N ARG A 87 10.25 -20.04 12.71
CA ARG A 87 9.29 -19.00 13.09
C ARG A 87 9.83 -18.15 14.23
N VAL A 88 10.46 -18.78 15.21
CA VAL A 88 11.15 -18.06 16.30
C VAL A 88 12.27 -17.20 15.73
N GLU A 89 13.14 -17.76 14.89
CA GLU A 89 14.22 -17.01 14.25
C GLU A 89 13.71 -15.83 13.41
N GLY A 90 12.61 -16.01 12.69
CA GLY A 90 11.99 -14.94 11.90
C GLY A 90 11.42 -13.80 12.77
N LEU A 91 10.77 -14.14 13.88
CA LEU A 91 10.25 -13.15 14.83
C LEU A 91 11.40 -12.42 15.55
N ASP A 92 12.44 -13.14 15.93
CA ASP A 92 13.66 -12.58 16.54
C ASP A 92 14.41 -11.67 15.56
N ALA A 93 14.29 -11.91 14.23
CA ALA A 93 14.79 -11.03 13.20
C ALA A 93 14.00 -9.73 13.04
N GLY A 94 12.87 -9.59 13.74
CA GLY A 94 12.04 -8.40 13.73
C GLY A 94 10.85 -8.42 12.76
N ALA A 95 10.42 -9.60 12.31
CA ALA A 95 9.17 -9.73 11.56
C ALA A 95 7.94 -9.61 12.49
N ASP A 96 6.83 -9.15 11.94
CA ASP A 96 5.61 -8.87 12.70
C ASP A 96 4.60 -10.03 12.66
N ASP A 97 4.64 -10.87 11.63
CA ASP A 97 3.81 -12.07 11.49
C ASP A 97 4.39 -13.03 10.44
N TYR A 98 3.82 -14.22 10.34
CA TYR A 98 4.19 -15.22 9.32
C TYR A 98 2.96 -15.91 8.76
N LEU A 99 3.05 -16.42 7.52
CA LEU A 99 2.02 -17.18 6.83
C LEU A 99 2.66 -18.38 6.13
N THR A 100 2.18 -19.59 6.46
CA THR A 100 2.74 -20.83 5.90
C THR A 100 2.12 -21.17 4.54
N LYS A 101 2.96 -21.47 3.56
CA LYS A 101 2.58 -22.00 2.25
C LYS A 101 2.28 -23.51 2.36
N PRO A 102 1.19 -24.06 1.78
CA PRO A 102 0.16 -23.33 1.01
C PRO A 102 -0.83 -22.61 1.95
N PHE A 103 -1.29 -21.44 1.54
CA PHE A 103 -2.26 -20.63 2.29
C PHE A 103 -3.49 -20.24 1.45
N ALA A 104 -4.58 -19.98 2.12
CA ALA A 104 -5.75 -19.39 1.49
C ALA A 104 -5.55 -17.88 1.31
N LEU A 105 -5.93 -17.33 0.15
CA LEU A 105 -5.85 -15.89 -0.10
C LEU A 105 -6.64 -15.06 0.93
N ALA A 106 -7.76 -15.61 1.43
CA ALA A 106 -8.53 -14.96 2.50
C ALA A 106 -7.70 -14.76 3.78
N GLU A 107 -6.84 -15.74 4.14
CA GLU A 107 -5.94 -15.64 5.29
C GLU A 107 -4.85 -14.59 5.05
N LEU A 108 -4.21 -14.60 3.88
CA LEU A 108 -3.24 -13.57 3.48
C LEU A 108 -3.82 -12.16 3.65
N HIS A 109 -5.01 -11.92 3.08
CA HIS A 109 -5.68 -10.63 3.21
C HIS A 109 -6.02 -10.26 4.66
N ALA A 110 -6.44 -11.23 5.48
CA ALA A 110 -6.73 -10.99 6.89
C ALA A 110 -5.49 -10.59 7.68
N ARG A 111 -4.35 -11.26 7.43
CA ARG A 111 -3.06 -10.95 8.08
C ARG A 111 -2.53 -9.58 7.65
N ILE A 112 -2.57 -9.24 6.37
CA ILE A 112 -2.19 -7.91 5.89
C ILE A 112 -3.00 -6.83 6.60
N ARG A 113 -4.33 -6.98 6.68
CA ARG A 113 -5.16 -6.02 7.44
C ARG A 113 -4.80 -5.93 8.92
N ALA A 114 -4.48 -7.05 9.55
CA ALA A 114 -4.08 -7.08 10.96
C ALA A 114 -2.74 -6.37 11.20
N LEU A 115 -1.76 -6.60 10.32
CA LEU A 115 -0.44 -5.98 10.36
C LEU A 115 -0.51 -4.47 10.15
N THR A 116 -1.18 -4.05 9.10
CA THR A 116 -1.31 -2.62 8.77
C THR A 116 -2.11 -1.84 9.83
N ARG A 117 -2.99 -2.50 10.58
CA ARG A 117 -3.66 -1.92 11.76
C ARG A 117 -2.69 -1.64 12.91
N ARG A 118 -1.69 -2.51 13.13
CA ARG A 118 -0.70 -2.38 14.23
C ARG A 118 0.42 -1.40 13.89
N GLY A 119 0.87 -1.38 12.64
CA GLY A 119 1.96 -0.51 12.16
C GLY A 119 1.61 0.97 12.06
N THR A 120 0.33 1.30 12.13
CA THR A 120 -0.15 2.69 12.00
C THR A 120 -0.18 3.43 13.33
N GLY A 121 0.90 3.40 14.11
CA GLY A 121 1.10 4.37 15.19
C GLY A 121 1.06 5.84 14.72
N LYS A 122 1.00 6.09 13.41
CA LYS A 122 0.93 7.39 12.76
C LYS A 122 -0.21 7.55 11.73
N GLY A 123 -1.10 6.55 11.53
CA GLY A 123 -2.19 6.67 10.57
C GLY A 123 -3.51 6.19 11.15
N ALA A 124 -4.50 7.05 11.29
CA ALA A 124 -5.85 6.67 11.67
C ALA A 124 -6.39 5.58 10.73
N ALA A 125 -7.08 4.56 11.29
CA ALA A 125 -7.76 3.53 10.49
C ALA A 125 -8.78 4.16 9.53
N THR A 126 -9.32 5.31 9.94
CA THR A 126 -10.22 6.16 9.17
C THR A 126 -9.58 7.54 8.99
N LEU A 127 -9.51 8.00 7.76
CA LEU A 127 -9.06 9.35 7.43
C LEU A 127 -10.28 10.25 7.27
N HIS A 128 -10.16 11.50 7.69
CA HIS A 128 -11.22 12.50 7.60
C HIS A 128 -10.72 13.76 6.91
N CYS A 129 -11.57 14.35 6.06
CA CYS A 129 -11.34 15.64 5.45
C CYS A 129 -12.69 16.35 5.26
N GLY A 130 -13.05 17.24 6.19
CA GLY A 130 -14.41 17.80 6.27
C GLY A 130 -15.46 16.70 6.52
N ASP A 131 -16.47 16.62 5.66
CA ASP A 131 -17.54 15.62 5.65
C ASP A 131 -17.15 14.30 4.95
N LEU A 132 -15.92 14.22 4.41
CA LEU A 132 -15.39 13.05 3.73
C LEU A 132 -14.67 12.13 4.73
N GLU A 133 -15.06 10.86 4.72
CA GLU A 133 -14.53 9.80 5.55
C GLU A 133 -14.01 8.63 4.68
N LEU A 134 -12.78 8.14 4.93
CA LEU A 134 -12.19 7.01 4.23
C LEU A 134 -11.72 5.96 5.25
N ASP A 135 -12.41 4.81 5.26
CA ASP A 135 -12.01 3.63 6.04
C ASP A 135 -10.98 2.83 5.24
N ARG A 136 -9.72 2.88 5.69
CA ARG A 136 -8.59 2.22 5.04
C ARG A 136 -8.67 0.69 5.08
N HIS A 137 -9.29 0.12 6.11
CA HIS A 137 -9.38 -1.32 6.31
C HIS A 137 -10.54 -1.94 5.54
N ARG A 138 -11.71 -1.29 5.58
CA ARG A 138 -12.89 -1.72 4.82
C ARG A 138 -12.81 -1.30 3.36
N ARG A 139 -11.95 -0.33 3.05
CA ARG A 139 -11.82 0.32 1.74
C ARG A 139 -13.13 0.95 1.27
N VAL A 140 -13.78 1.63 2.19
CA VAL A 140 -15.04 2.33 1.98
C VAL A 140 -14.81 3.83 2.13
N VAL A 141 -15.40 4.60 1.23
CA VAL A 141 -15.43 6.06 1.31
C VAL A 141 -16.86 6.50 1.54
N ARG A 142 -17.06 7.43 2.45
CA ARG A 142 -18.36 8.05 2.74
C ARG A 142 -18.24 9.56 2.72
N ARG A 143 -19.33 10.20 2.32
CA ARG A 143 -19.54 11.63 2.48
C ARG A 143 -20.91 11.87 3.09
N ASP A 144 -21.01 12.61 4.19
CA ASP A 144 -22.24 12.80 4.95
C ASP A 144 -22.94 11.45 5.26
N GLY A 145 -22.17 10.41 5.59
CA GLY A 145 -22.66 9.06 5.86
C GLY A 145 -23.05 8.23 4.64
N HIS A 146 -23.11 8.80 3.44
CA HIS A 146 -23.45 8.09 2.20
C HIS A 146 -22.19 7.51 1.55
N GLU A 147 -22.25 6.22 1.19
CA GLU A 147 -21.14 5.53 0.55
C GLU A 147 -20.93 5.99 -0.89
N ILE A 148 -19.68 6.29 -1.25
CA ILE A 148 -19.27 6.66 -2.59
C ILE A 148 -18.52 5.48 -3.21
N PRO A 149 -19.04 4.85 -4.30
CA PRO A 149 -18.38 3.73 -4.95
C PRO A 149 -17.15 4.20 -5.72
N LEU A 150 -15.96 3.79 -5.27
CA LEU A 150 -14.70 4.05 -5.93
C LEU A 150 -14.10 2.78 -6.52
N THR A 151 -13.48 2.91 -7.67
CA THR A 151 -12.62 1.86 -8.21
C THR A 151 -11.34 1.73 -7.35
N PRO A 152 -10.61 0.61 -7.45
CA PRO A 152 -9.36 0.42 -6.72
C PRO A 152 -8.35 1.56 -6.86
N LYS A 153 -8.18 2.09 -8.06
CA LYS A 153 -7.24 3.17 -8.36
C LYS A 153 -7.71 4.52 -7.83
N GLU A 154 -8.99 4.82 -7.95
CA GLU A 154 -9.60 6.02 -7.38
C GLU A 154 -9.48 6.02 -5.84
N PHE A 155 -9.71 4.87 -5.21
CA PHE A 155 -9.53 4.73 -3.77
C PHE A 155 -8.08 4.99 -3.35
N SER A 156 -7.10 4.36 -4.02
CA SER A 156 -5.68 4.55 -3.71
C SER A 156 -5.22 6.00 -3.92
N LEU A 157 -5.73 6.65 -4.95
CA LEU A 157 -5.46 8.07 -5.22
C LEU A 157 -6.04 8.97 -4.11
N LEU A 158 -7.30 8.75 -3.73
CA LEU A 158 -7.94 9.51 -2.65
C LEU A 158 -7.23 9.28 -1.31
N GLU A 159 -6.90 8.03 -0.99
CA GLU A 159 -6.14 7.68 0.23
C GLU A 159 -4.82 8.45 0.30
N LEU A 160 -4.04 8.48 -0.80
CA LEU A 160 -2.79 9.23 -0.86
C LEU A 160 -3.00 10.72 -0.60
N LEU A 161 -4.00 11.33 -1.27
CA LEU A 161 -4.31 12.75 -1.11
C LEU A 161 -4.75 13.07 0.33
N MET A 162 -5.53 12.20 0.98
CA MET A 162 -5.94 12.36 2.37
C MET A 162 -4.79 12.21 3.36
N LEU A 163 -3.87 11.27 3.13
CA LEU A 163 -2.69 11.07 3.97
C LEU A 163 -1.72 12.25 3.93
N ARG A 164 -1.67 12.96 2.82
CA ARG A 164 -0.78 14.12 2.61
C ARG A 164 -1.45 15.45 2.93
N ALA A 165 -2.78 15.47 3.07
CA ALA A 165 -3.51 16.71 3.34
C ALA A 165 -2.97 17.45 4.57
N PRO A 166 -2.81 18.79 4.51
CA PRO A 166 -3.20 19.70 3.41
C PRO A 166 -2.10 19.92 2.34
N ASP A 167 -1.00 19.19 2.39
CA ASP A 167 0.16 19.39 1.52
C ASP A 167 -0.13 18.89 0.08
N PRO A 168 0.46 19.51 -0.95
CA PRO A 168 0.29 19.05 -2.31
C PRO A 168 1.10 17.78 -2.58
N VAL A 169 0.54 16.89 -3.40
CA VAL A 169 1.17 15.67 -3.91
C VAL A 169 1.52 15.89 -5.37
N THR A 170 2.76 15.60 -5.76
CA THR A 170 3.21 15.74 -7.14
C THR A 170 2.59 14.65 -8.03
N ARG A 171 2.54 14.91 -9.35
CA ARG A 171 2.09 13.92 -10.32
C ARG A 171 2.94 12.64 -10.28
N MET A 172 4.24 12.79 -10.10
CA MET A 172 5.17 11.66 -10.01
C MET A 172 4.87 10.79 -8.78
N GLU A 173 4.74 11.39 -7.59
CA GLU A 173 4.35 10.67 -6.38
C GLU A 173 3.01 9.94 -6.52
N ILE A 174 2.03 10.57 -7.19
CA ILE A 174 0.74 9.93 -7.48
C ILE A 174 0.92 8.70 -8.36
N ILE A 175 1.75 8.80 -9.41
CA ILE A 175 2.03 7.72 -10.34
C ILE A 175 2.69 6.55 -9.61
N GLU A 176 3.77 6.81 -8.88
CA GLU A 176 4.51 5.79 -8.14
C GLU A 176 3.64 5.09 -7.10
N HIS A 177 2.81 5.84 -6.38
CA HIS A 177 1.94 5.28 -5.33
C HIS A 177 0.75 4.50 -5.88
N VAL A 178 0.13 4.96 -6.98
CA VAL A 178 -1.13 4.39 -7.49
C VAL A 178 -0.91 3.34 -8.57
N TRP A 179 0.17 3.47 -9.38
CA TRP A 179 0.43 2.58 -10.53
C TRP A 179 1.68 1.71 -10.38
N SER A 180 2.41 1.79 -9.29
CA SER A 180 3.67 1.10 -8.99
C SER A 180 4.90 1.75 -9.60
N TYR A 181 6.05 1.52 -8.97
CA TYR A 181 7.33 2.06 -9.38
C TYR A 181 7.73 1.60 -10.78
N GLY A 182 8.17 2.54 -11.64
CA GLY A 182 8.64 2.24 -13.01
C GLY A 182 7.54 2.14 -14.06
N PHE A 183 6.32 2.56 -13.75
CA PHE A 183 5.26 2.65 -14.76
C PHE A 183 5.56 3.82 -15.71
N ASP A 184 5.73 3.51 -17.01
CA ASP A 184 5.98 4.51 -18.05
C ASP A 184 4.67 5.29 -18.33
N THR A 185 4.66 6.58 -18.01
CA THR A 185 3.41 7.33 -17.93
C THR A 185 3.30 8.39 -19.03
N GLU A 186 2.28 8.26 -19.81
CA GLU A 186 1.65 9.43 -20.41
C GLU A 186 1.03 10.28 -19.29
N THR A 187 1.46 11.52 -19.16
CA THR A 187 1.15 12.44 -18.05
C THR A 187 -0.34 12.72 -17.82
N ASN A 188 -1.21 12.41 -18.79
CA ASN A 188 -2.65 12.67 -18.73
C ASN A 188 -3.44 11.70 -17.84
N LEU A 189 -2.87 10.54 -17.50
CA LEU A 189 -3.56 9.50 -16.71
C LEU A 189 -3.98 10.01 -15.32
N VAL A 190 -3.09 10.71 -14.63
CA VAL A 190 -3.38 11.30 -13.31
C VAL A 190 -4.55 12.29 -13.42
N ASP A 191 -4.55 13.15 -14.43
CA ASP A 191 -5.58 14.17 -14.62
C ASP A 191 -6.96 13.53 -14.88
N VAL A 192 -7.01 12.41 -15.60
CA VAL A 192 -8.23 11.63 -15.83
C VAL A 192 -8.79 11.10 -14.50
N TYR A 193 -7.97 10.46 -13.67
CA TYR A 193 -8.41 9.91 -12.38
C TYR A 193 -8.78 11.01 -11.37
N ILE A 194 -8.09 12.14 -11.37
CA ILE A 194 -8.47 13.32 -10.59
C ILE A 194 -9.87 13.82 -11.01
N ASN A 195 -10.15 13.88 -12.31
CA ASN A 195 -11.46 14.30 -12.79
C ASN A 195 -12.55 13.29 -12.43
N HIS A 196 -12.29 11.99 -12.50
CA HIS A 196 -13.23 10.96 -12.03
C HIS A 196 -13.52 11.11 -10.53
N LEU A 197 -12.49 11.31 -9.70
CA LEU A 197 -12.68 11.57 -8.27
C LEU A 197 -13.51 12.83 -8.02
N ARG A 198 -13.20 13.95 -8.68
CA ARG A 198 -14.00 15.17 -8.57
C ARG A 198 -15.46 14.92 -8.89
N GLN A 199 -15.75 14.25 -10.00
CA GLN A 199 -17.12 13.91 -10.38
C GLN A 199 -17.85 13.13 -9.28
N LYS A 200 -17.18 12.17 -8.64
CA LYS A 200 -17.79 11.32 -7.61
C LYS A 200 -17.91 12.00 -6.24
N LEU A 201 -16.90 12.79 -5.86
CA LEU A 201 -16.84 13.45 -4.56
C LEU A 201 -17.63 14.76 -4.52
N GLU A 202 -17.72 15.45 -5.65
CA GLU A 202 -18.26 16.83 -5.75
C GLU A 202 -19.67 16.88 -6.38
N LEU A 203 -20.31 15.71 -6.59
CA LEU A 203 -21.64 15.60 -7.18
C LEU A 203 -22.70 16.43 -6.39
N GLY A 204 -23.27 17.41 -7.05
CA GLY A 204 -24.41 18.18 -6.53
C GLY A 204 -24.07 19.29 -5.53
N GLN A 205 -22.79 19.52 -5.21
CA GLN A 205 -22.36 20.59 -4.32
C GLN A 205 -21.26 21.44 -4.95
N GLN A 206 -21.30 22.77 -4.67
CA GLN A 206 -20.26 23.70 -5.16
C GLN A 206 -18.90 23.53 -4.47
N ALA A 207 -18.83 22.70 -3.46
CA ALA A 207 -17.69 22.51 -2.58
C ALA A 207 -16.62 21.61 -3.20
N LYS A 208 -15.43 22.15 -3.45
CA LYS A 208 -14.29 21.45 -4.04
C LYS A 208 -13.37 20.88 -2.99
N PHE A 209 -13.13 19.56 -3.03
CA PHE A 209 -12.13 18.89 -2.20
C PHE A 209 -10.75 18.86 -2.85
N ILE A 210 -10.69 18.56 -4.15
CA ILE A 210 -9.42 18.36 -4.85
C ILE A 210 -9.04 19.62 -5.61
N HIS A 211 -7.96 20.26 -5.17
CA HIS A 211 -7.43 21.50 -5.76
C HIS A 211 -6.19 21.22 -6.60
N THR A 212 -6.13 21.84 -7.78
CA THR A 212 -4.92 21.83 -8.60
C THR A 212 -3.94 22.88 -8.09
N VAL A 213 -2.70 22.47 -7.79
CA VAL A 213 -1.58 23.35 -7.46
C VAL A 213 -0.71 23.47 -8.71
N ARG A 214 -0.81 24.62 -9.40
CA ARG A 214 -0.11 24.86 -10.67
C ARG A 214 1.40 24.63 -10.53
N GLY A 215 1.98 23.90 -11.46
CA GLY A 215 3.41 23.57 -11.46
C GLY A 215 3.85 22.49 -10.46
N VAL A 216 2.94 22.00 -9.58
CA VAL A 216 3.25 20.99 -8.56
C VAL A 216 2.42 19.73 -8.78
N GLY A 217 1.11 19.79 -8.58
CA GLY A 217 0.25 18.60 -8.62
C GLY A 217 -1.13 18.88 -8.03
N TYR A 218 -1.56 18.08 -7.08
CA TYR A 218 -2.89 18.14 -6.47
C TYR A 218 -2.83 18.09 -4.95
N ARG A 219 -3.79 18.71 -4.29
CA ARG A 219 -3.97 18.61 -2.84
C ARG A 219 -5.43 18.44 -2.47
N LEU A 220 -5.66 17.82 -1.33
CA LEU A 220 -6.98 17.72 -0.72
C LEU A 220 -7.13 18.75 0.40
N ARG A 221 -8.31 19.39 0.46
CA ARG A 221 -8.73 20.26 1.56
C ARG A 221 -10.21 20.03 1.85
N PRO A 222 -10.67 20.31 3.09
CA PRO A 222 -12.11 20.35 3.36
C PRO A 222 -12.78 21.30 2.37
N ALA A 223 -14.00 20.94 1.98
CA ALA A 223 -14.85 21.83 1.21
C ALA A 223 -15.20 23.07 2.03
N GLU A 224 -14.96 24.25 1.49
CA GLU A 224 -15.36 25.53 2.07
C GLU A 224 -16.80 25.84 1.73
#